data_8d443c6b2392cbd8867c8210ce01b3c4
#
_entry.id   8d443c6b2392cbd8867c8210ce01b3c4
#
_cell.length_a   1.000
_cell.length_b   1.000
_cell.length_c   1.000
_cell.angle_alpha   90.00
_cell.angle_beta   90.00
_cell.angle_gamma   90.00
#
_symmetry.space_group_name_H-M   'P 1'
#
loop_
_entity.id
_entity.type
_entity.pdbx_description
1 polymer ?
#
loop_
_entity_poly.entity_id
_entity_poly.type
_entity_poly.pdbx_seq_one_letter_code
_entity_poly.pdbx_strand_id
1 'polypeptide(L)' 'MNNAKLFVIEYTLHGVPKSFIIRLDKMDNAEAWHWASCDAGVGRIPRFGREKVQKTSKPMAEKFGVENVKWRPTS' A
#
# COMPACT_ATOMS: atom_id res chain seq x y z
N MET A 1 -2.55 18.39 16.96
CA MET A 1 -1.23 18.39 16.31
C MET A 1 -1.10 17.19 15.40
N ASN A 2 -0.66 17.40 14.21
CA ASN A 2 -0.60 16.34 13.20
C ASN A 2 0.73 15.59 13.30
N ASN A 3 0.68 14.31 13.64
CA ASN A 3 1.86 13.47 13.75
C ASN A 3 2.10 12.61 12.52
N ALA A 4 1.41 12.89 11.45
CA ALA A 4 1.55 12.12 10.23
C ALA A 4 2.95 12.25 9.66
N LYS A 5 3.49 11.14 9.17
CA LYS A 5 4.82 11.07 8.60
C LYS A 5 4.73 10.66 7.15
N LEU A 6 5.73 11.03 6.38
CA LEU A 6 5.82 10.61 4.99
C LEU A 6 6.64 9.33 4.89
N PHE A 7 6.13 8.38 4.16
CA PHE A 7 6.80 7.10 3.92
C PHE A 7 6.91 6.86 2.43
N VAL A 8 8.04 6.33 2.01
CA VAL A 8 8.22 5.85 0.64
C VAL A 8 7.89 4.38 0.61
N ILE A 9 7.01 3.99 -0.31
CA ILE A 9 6.70 2.58 -0.53
C ILE A 9 7.21 2.21 -1.91
N GLU A 10 7.98 1.13 -1.97
CA GLU A 10 8.52 0.59 -3.22
C GLU A 10 7.98 -0.81 -3.41
N TYR A 11 7.66 -1.17 -4.64
CA TYR A 11 7.18 -2.50 -4.96
C TYR A 11 7.40 -2.75 -6.44
N THR A 12 7.17 -4.00 -6.85
CA THR A 12 7.15 -4.33 -8.29
C THR A 12 5.73 -4.74 -8.68
N LEU A 13 5.31 -4.33 -9.85
CA LEU A 13 4.04 -4.76 -10.42
C LEU A 13 4.35 -5.47 -11.73
N HIS A 14 4.13 -6.78 -11.75
CA HIS A 14 4.47 -7.63 -12.88
C HIS A 14 5.94 -7.44 -13.30
N GLY A 15 6.81 -7.32 -12.30
CA GLY A 15 8.24 -7.15 -12.54
C GLY A 15 8.69 -5.73 -12.82
N VAL A 16 7.77 -4.78 -12.90
CA VAL A 16 8.11 -3.38 -13.17
C VAL A 16 8.23 -2.61 -11.85
N PRO A 17 9.38 -1.97 -11.57
CA PRO A 17 9.54 -1.22 -10.33
C PRO A 17 8.60 -0.02 -10.26
N LYS A 18 7.98 0.15 -9.11
CA LYS A 18 7.08 1.26 -8.81
C LYS A 18 7.42 1.83 -7.44
N SER A 19 7.15 3.11 -7.24
CA SER A 19 7.30 3.73 -5.93
C SER A 19 6.35 4.90 -5.79
N PHE A 20 6.00 5.21 -4.55
CA PHE A 20 5.16 6.36 -4.26
C PHE A 20 5.38 6.79 -2.81
N ILE A 21 4.90 7.97 -2.49
CA ILE A 21 5.00 8.52 -1.14
C ILE A 21 3.60 8.61 -0.56
N ILE A 22 3.45 8.19 0.70
CA ILE A 22 2.18 8.26 1.39
C ILE A 22 2.37 8.87 2.76
N ARG A 23 1.36 9.55 3.22
CA ARG A 23 1.37 10.22 4.53
C ARG A 23 0.48 9.46 5.50
N LEU A 24 1.08 8.92 6.55
CA LEU A 24 0.37 8.14 7.56
C LEU A 24 0.98 8.39 8.94
N ASP A 25 0.19 8.14 9.98
CA ASP A 25 0.70 8.20 11.35
C ASP A 25 1.66 7.06 11.64
N LYS A 26 1.34 5.89 11.13
CA LYS A 26 2.11 4.67 11.37
C LYS A 26 2.21 3.87 10.10
N MET A 27 3.29 3.12 9.98
CA MET A 27 3.50 2.22 8.86
C MET A 27 3.97 0.86 9.38
N ASP A 28 3.48 -0.20 8.77
CA ASP A 28 3.96 -1.56 9.00
C ASP A 28 3.84 -2.33 7.70
N ASN A 29 4.26 -3.61 7.74
CA ASN A 29 4.23 -4.41 6.53
C ASN A 29 2.83 -4.57 5.96
N ALA A 30 1.83 -4.77 6.82
CA ALA A 30 0.44 -4.93 6.37
C ALA A 30 -0.05 -3.65 5.68
N GLU A 31 0.26 -2.50 6.25
CA GLU A 31 -0.11 -1.22 5.63
C GLU A 31 0.60 -1.03 4.30
N ALA A 32 1.90 -1.34 4.25
CA ALA A 32 2.67 -1.17 3.02
C ALA A 32 2.09 -2.02 1.89
N TRP A 33 1.76 -3.28 2.17
CA TRP A 33 1.15 -4.16 1.18
C TRP A 33 -0.20 -3.66 0.72
N HIS A 34 -1.00 -3.17 1.66
CA HIS A 34 -2.32 -2.62 1.33
C HIS A 34 -2.19 -1.40 0.40
N TRP A 35 -1.33 -0.45 0.77
CA TRP A 35 -1.20 0.78 -0.02
C TRP A 35 -0.53 0.55 -1.36
N ALA A 36 0.43 -0.38 -1.42
CA ALA A 36 1.02 -0.78 -2.69
C ALA A 36 -0.05 -1.34 -3.62
N SER A 37 -0.95 -2.17 -3.08
CA SER A 37 -2.04 -2.74 -3.86
C SER A 37 -2.99 -1.66 -4.37
N CYS A 38 -3.27 -0.65 -3.55
CA CYS A 38 -4.11 0.46 -3.96
C CYS A 38 -3.45 1.26 -5.09
N ASP A 39 -2.16 1.53 -4.96
CA ASP A 39 -1.41 2.25 -5.99
C ASP A 39 -1.38 1.46 -7.30
N ALA A 40 -1.26 0.15 -7.20
CA ALA A 40 -1.26 -0.73 -8.37
C ALA A 40 -2.64 -0.88 -9.01
N GLY A 41 -3.68 -0.38 -8.35
CA GLY A 41 -5.05 -0.48 -8.87
C GLY A 41 -5.73 -1.81 -8.59
N VAL A 42 -5.15 -2.65 -7.75
CA VAL A 42 -5.74 -3.95 -7.41
C VAL A 42 -6.43 -3.96 -6.06
N GLY A 43 -6.13 -2.98 -5.21
CA GLY A 43 -6.82 -2.84 -3.94
C GLY A 43 -8.19 -2.21 -4.14
N ARG A 44 -9.16 -2.61 -3.32
CA ARG A 44 -10.49 -2.07 -3.41
C ARG A 44 -10.68 -0.90 -2.46
N ILE A 45 -11.27 0.16 -2.98
CA ILE A 45 -11.68 1.30 -2.19
C ILE A 45 -13.20 1.32 -2.18
N PRO A 46 -13.85 1.28 -1.01
CA PRO A 46 -15.33 1.31 -0.95
C PRO A 46 -15.84 2.60 -1.56
N ARG A 47 -16.82 2.48 -2.45
CA ARG A 47 -17.35 3.64 -3.14
C ARG A 47 -18.44 4.35 -2.35
N PHE A 48 -19.18 3.61 -1.55
CA PHE A 48 -20.37 4.13 -0.93
C PHE A 48 -20.35 4.12 0.59
N GLY A 49 -19.21 3.82 1.18
CA GLY A 49 -19.10 3.79 2.63
C GLY A 49 -19.86 2.66 3.31
N ARG A 50 -20.53 1.81 2.55
CA ARG A 50 -21.30 0.70 3.11
C ARG A 50 -20.46 -0.56 3.27
N GLU A 51 -19.46 -0.70 2.45
CA GLU A 51 -18.61 -1.87 2.51
C GLU A 51 -17.52 -1.65 3.55
N LYS A 52 -17.22 -2.71 4.27
CA LYS A 52 -16.09 -2.66 5.18
C LYS A 52 -14.81 -2.59 4.37
N VAL A 53 -13.93 -1.69 4.75
CA VAL A 53 -12.62 -1.60 4.13
C VAL A 53 -11.83 -2.81 4.59
N GLN A 54 -11.54 -3.71 3.67
CA GLN A 54 -10.66 -4.82 3.96
C GLN A 54 -9.30 -4.52 3.36
N LYS A 55 -8.28 -4.62 4.19
CA LYS A 55 -6.92 -4.43 3.73
C LYS A 55 -6.53 -5.59 2.84
N THR A 56 -5.87 -5.27 1.73
CA THR A 56 -5.38 -6.29 0.82
C THR A 56 -4.21 -7.00 1.49
N SER A 57 -4.31 -8.32 1.62
CA SER A 57 -3.26 -9.11 2.24
C SER A 57 -2.12 -9.36 1.26
N LYS A 58 -0.97 -9.76 1.80
CA LYS A 58 0.17 -10.11 0.97
C LYS A 58 -0.16 -11.19 -0.06
N PRO A 59 -0.78 -12.32 0.30
CA PRO A 59 -1.11 -13.34 -0.69
C PRO A 59 -2.01 -12.83 -1.80
N MET A 60 -2.98 -11.98 -1.46
CA MET A 60 -3.88 -11.44 -2.48
C MET A 60 -3.14 -10.46 -3.39
N ALA A 61 -2.28 -9.62 -2.83
CA ALA A 61 -1.49 -8.69 -3.63
C ALA A 61 -0.58 -9.42 -4.59
N GLU A 62 0.10 -10.47 -4.12
CA GLU A 62 0.98 -11.28 -4.96
C GLU A 62 0.22 -11.94 -6.11
N LYS A 63 -1.00 -12.35 -5.86
CA LYS A 63 -1.85 -12.93 -6.87
C LYS A 63 -2.09 -11.98 -8.05
N PHE A 64 -2.09 -10.68 -7.79
CA PHE A 64 -2.28 -9.66 -8.82
C PHE A 64 -0.98 -9.07 -9.34
N GLY A 65 0.14 -9.66 -8.97
CA GLY A 65 1.43 -9.23 -9.50
C GLY A 65 2.19 -8.21 -8.67
N VAL A 66 1.68 -7.87 -7.49
CA VAL A 66 2.37 -6.95 -6.57
C VAL A 66 3.36 -7.76 -5.73
N GLU A 67 4.65 -7.43 -5.83
CA GLU A 67 5.70 -8.15 -5.13
C GLU A 67 6.76 -7.20 -4.59
N ASN A 68 7.63 -7.71 -3.73
CA ASN A 68 8.81 -6.97 -3.24
C ASN A 68 8.43 -5.64 -2.58
N VAL A 69 7.35 -5.63 -1.83
CA VAL A 69 6.89 -4.41 -1.15
C VAL A 69 7.86 -4.06 -0.02
N LYS A 70 8.37 -2.84 -0.05
CA LYS A 70 9.27 -2.28 0.95
C LYS A 70 8.79 -0.89 1.30
N TRP A 71 9.14 -0.44 2.48
CA TRP A 71 8.79 0.90 2.91
C TRP A 71 9.86 1.47 3.82
N ARG A 72 9.93 2.78 3.87
CA ARG A 72 10.86 3.48 4.75
C ARG A 72 10.36 4.90 4.99
N PRO A 73 10.69 5.50 6.13
CA PRO A 73 10.38 6.91 6.33
C PRO A 73 11.26 7.77 5.45
N THR A 74 10.75 8.93 5.06
CA THR A 74 11.50 9.85 4.20
C THR A 74 12.50 10.70 4.96
N SER A 75 12.37 10.77 6.27
CA SER A 75 13.25 11.61 7.08
C SER A 75 14.20 10.81 7.93
#